data_2915841a4d3b5d5be76c091407d79a42
#
_entry.id   2915841a4d3b5d5be76c091407d79a42
#
_cell.length_a   1.000
_cell.length_b   1.000
_cell.length_c   1.000
_cell.angle_alpha   90.00
_cell.angle_beta   90.00
_cell.angle_gamma   90.00
#
_symmetry.space_group_name_H-M   'P 1'
#
loop_
_entity.id
_entity.type
_entity.pdbx_description
1 polymer ?
#
loop_
_entity_poly.entity_id
_entity_poly.type
_entity_poly.pdbx_seq_one_letter_code
_entity_poly.pdbx_strand_id
1 'polypeptide(L)'
;MGQKWITLENILVEKLILWGIGLGRDTTGKKVLISWGAIPESVVDIRVLKNRSNRIEGQILRVVKRSPLEARLSEHFQVYGGCRWLPIPHEKQLEMKEQQIREVFIHNPEMVAGATWHPIVASPEVYGYRNKLEFSWWKYISAREGVDDKYRFGFHESGQFDRIVNCTYCVLGDDAVNDIFRAFDAFARENRLPTYDVKTNVGFWRHLVIRRSKKTGETMVIVSVNTLYLGESQREEFKKFLRSFISWIKTITSAYLLHNTGKADIVQGNFEHIAGTPVITEKLFDLEFEISPKSFFQTNTLGAEELYRVTGEMIRTKNPVVFDLYAGTGTIGMVLASRAKEVYSVEIVPEASEDNIRNLAKNNIKNVTVINAPVEKLLEEWKKEGKTPDVIVIDPPRAGMHPDAPGILRDFNPREIIYVSCNPATLARDIPLIAPNGEYRVTDITPVDMFPHTHHIEAVVRMERV
;
A
#
# COMPACT_ATOMS: atom_id res chain seq x y z
N MET A 1 17.50 -6.64 37.91
CA MET A 1 18.43 -5.55 37.50
C MET A 1 17.95 -4.99 36.20
N GLY A 2 17.45 -3.74 36.16
CA GLY A 2 16.93 -3.10 34.94
C GLY A 2 18.06 -2.91 33.92
N GLN A 3 17.86 -3.36 32.73
CA GLN A 3 18.78 -3.18 31.61
C GLN A 3 18.97 -1.67 31.39
N LYS A 4 20.18 -1.15 31.63
CA LYS A 4 20.53 0.27 31.48
C LYS A 4 20.53 0.57 29.97
N TRP A 5 19.51 1.26 29.49
CA TRP A 5 19.39 1.66 28.06
C TRP A 5 20.39 2.80 27.80
N ILE A 6 21.06 2.75 26.64
CA ILE A 6 21.85 3.88 26.16
C ILE A 6 20.87 4.89 25.54
N THR A 7 20.93 6.12 26.02
CA THR A 7 20.13 7.24 25.54
C THR A 7 21.04 8.27 24.85
N LEU A 8 20.65 8.80 23.72
CA LEU A 8 21.21 10.01 23.14
C LEU A 8 20.20 11.14 23.32
N GLU A 9 20.67 12.28 23.81
CA GLU A 9 19.82 13.43 24.10
C GLU A 9 19.98 14.52 23.07
N ASN A 10 18.92 15.30 22.87
CA ASN A 10 18.91 16.50 22.02
C ASN A 10 19.34 16.26 20.56
N ILE A 11 18.93 15.16 19.96
CA ILE A 11 19.21 14.87 18.57
C ILE A 11 18.25 15.70 17.68
N LEU A 12 18.83 16.57 16.85
CA LEU A 12 18.09 17.27 15.81
C LEU A 12 17.73 16.31 14.67
N VAL A 13 16.46 16.25 14.30
CA VAL A 13 16.01 15.54 13.10
C VAL A 13 16.26 16.46 11.90
N GLU A 14 17.31 16.17 11.12
CA GLU A 14 17.71 17.00 9.97
C GLU A 14 16.72 16.85 8.80
N LYS A 15 16.31 15.60 8.51
CA LYS A 15 15.36 15.26 7.43
C LYS A 15 14.75 13.89 7.61
N LEU A 16 13.72 13.58 6.79
CA LEU A 16 13.22 12.22 6.58
C LEU A 16 13.89 11.62 5.33
N ILE A 17 14.38 10.40 5.47
CA ILE A 17 14.85 9.58 4.36
C ILE A 17 13.78 8.54 3.99
N LEU A 18 14.05 7.71 2.99
CA LEU A 18 13.13 6.65 2.55
C LEU A 18 12.56 5.87 3.74
N TRP A 19 11.31 5.46 3.61
CA TRP A 19 10.53 4.75 4.64
C TRP A 19 10.12 5.61 5.84
N GLY A 20 10.26 6.94 5.74
CA GLY A 20 9.91 7.87 6.81
C GLY A 20 10.82 7.78 8.03
N ILE A 21 12.05 7.31 7.84
CA ILE A 21 13.08 7.26 8.87
C ILE A 21 13.68 8.65 9.04
N GLY A 22 13.73 9.16 10.28
CA GLY A 22 14.43 10.40 10.60
C GLY A 22 15.93 10.20 10.51
N LEU A 23 16.65 11.17 9.94
CA LEU A 23 18.10 11.27 9.95
C LEU A 23 18.51 12.43 10.83
N GLY A 24 19.41 12.18 11.77
CA GLY A 24 20.11 13.18 12.57
C GLY A 24 21.57 12.79 12.77
N ARG A 25 22.26 13.51 13.64
CA ARG A 25 23.66 13.24 14.02
C ARG A 25 23.84 13.35 15.52
N ASP A 26 24.75 12.54 16.06
CA ASP A 26 25.21 12.70 17.43
C ASP A 26 26.29 13.79 17.52
N THR A 27 26.77 14.05 18.74
CA THR A 27 27.82 15.05 19.02
C THR A 27 29.16 14.77 18.34
N THR A 28 29.38 13.55 17.85
CA THR A 28 30.59 13.16 17.11
C THR A 28 30.40 13.28 15.59
N GLY A 29 29.20 13.66 15.10
CA GLY A 29 28.84 13.70 13.69
C GLY A 29 28.39 12.36 13.12
N LYS A 30 28.29 11.31 13.94
CA LYS A 30 27.83 9.99 13.49
C LYS A 30 26.34 10.01 13.17
N LYS A 31 25.97 9.40 12.05
CA LYS A 31 24.56 9.33 11.59
C LYS A 31 23.69 8.59 12.61
N VAL A 32 22.54 9.18 12.93
CA VAL A 32 21.52 8.62 13.80
C VAL A 32 20.26 8.41 12.97
N LEU A 33 19.85 7.15 12.82
CA LEU A 33 18.61 6.77 12.17
C LEU A 33 17.51 6.61 13.22
N ILE A 34 16.50 7.44 13.13
CA ILE A 34 15.43 7.55 14.11
C ILE A 34 14.19 6.88 13.52
N SER A 35 13.82 5.74 14.13
CA SER A 35 12.61 5.03 13.70
C SER A 35 11.35 5.75 14.20
N TRP A 36 10.37 5.89 13.35
CA TRP A 36 8.97 6.25 13.61
C TRP A 36 8.71 7.55 14.42
N GLY A 37 7.88 8.40 13.85
CA GLY A 37 7.39 9.62 14.51
C GLY A 37 8.36 10.80 14.49
N ALA A 38 9.51 10.67 13.85
CA ALA A 38 10.41 11.79 13.62
C ALA A 38 9.78 12.79 12.63
N ILE A 39 9.82 14.06 12.99
CA ILE A 39 9.43 15.18 12.10
C ILE A 39 10.67 16.05 11.93
N PRO A 40 11.05 16.44 10.70
CA PRO A 40 12.19 17.31 10.46
C PRO A 40 12.16 18.58 11.31
N GLU A 41 13.32 19.05 11.74
CA GLU A 41 13.51 20.21 12.62
C GLU A 41 13.02 20.04 14.07
N SER A 42 12.50 18.86 14.43
CA SER A 42 12.29 18.53 15.85
C SER A 42 13.59 18.16 16.55
N VAL A 43 13.64 18.36 17.87
CA VAL A 43 14.73 17.87 18.73
C VAL A 43 14.16 16.76 19.62
N VAL A 44 14.82 15.61 19.60
CA VAL A 44 14.32 14.41 20.28
C VAL A 44 15.42 13.74 21.12
N ASP A 45 15.00 13.13 22.22
CA ASP A 45 15.83 12.15 22.92
C ASP A 45 15.48 10.76 22.39
N ILE A 46 16.50 9.96 22.14
CA ILE A 46 16.33 8.63 21.56
C ILE A 46 16.92 7.54 22.47
N ARG A 47 16.27 6.39 22.47
CA ARG A 47 16.80 5.14 22.98
C ARG A 47 17.56 4.45 21.86
N VAL A 48 18.84 4.14 22.10
CA VAL A 48 19.66 3.39 21.15
C VAL A 48 19.19 1.94 21.10
N LEU A 49 18.83 1.48 19.90
CA LEU A 49 18.46 0.09 19.63
C LEU A 49 19.66 -0.71 19.11
N LYS A 50 20.43 -0.08 18.18
CA LYS A 50 21.66 -0.67 17.63
C LYS A 50 22.71 0.43 17.44
N ASN A 51 23.96 0.10 17.77
CA ASN A 51 25.11 0.96 17.52
C ASN A 51 26.08 0.24 16.59
N ARG A 52 26.17 0.67 15.33
CA ARG A 52 27.05 0.14 14.31
C ARG A 52 28.25 1.08 14.10
N SER A 53 29.29 0.64 13.39
CA SER A 53 30.46 1.47 13.10
C SER A 53 30.11 2.80 12.43
N ASN A 54 29.23 2.79 11.45
CA ASN A 54 28.89 3.96 10.61
C ASN A 54 27.58 4.66 10.97
N ARG A 55 26.73 4.08 11.85
CA ARG A 55 25.44 4.65 12.24
C ARG A 55 24.91 4.11 13.55
N ILE A 56 24.02 4.86 14.16
CA ILE A 56 23.20 4.47 15.31
C ILE A 56 21.76 4.32 14.83
N GLU A 57 21.05 3.29 15.29
CA GLU A 57 19.62 3.10 15.06
C GLU A 57 18.91 3.27 16.40
N GLY A 58 17.92 4.14 16.48
CA GLY A 58 17.23 4.46 17.73
C GLY A 58 15.74 4.75 17.55
N GLN A 59 15.06 4.80 18.68
CA GLN A 59 13.63 5.10 18.79
C GLN A 59 13.44 6.32 19.67
N ILE A 60 12.49 7.20 19.32
CA ILE A 60 12.16 8.38 20.12
C ILE A 60 11.67 7.95 21.50
N LEU A 61 12.29 8.50 22.55
CA LEU A 61 11.82 8.42 23.92
C LEU A 61 10.90 9.58 24.27
N ARG A 62 11.29 10.79 23.86
CA ARG A 62 10.50 12.01 24.03
C ARG A 62 10.88 13.05 22.96
N VAL A 63 9.94 13.91 22.68
CA VAL A 63 10.17 15.12 21.88
C VAL A 63 10.54 16.23 22.85
N VAL A 64 11.77 16.75 22.73
CA VAL A 64 12.31 17.86 23.55
C VAL A 64 11.81 19.19 23.00
N LYS A 65 11.86 19.36 21.67
CA LYS A 65 11.34 20.52 20.96
C LYS A 65 10.56 20.06 19.75
N ARG A 66 9.28 20.49 19.63
CA ARG A 66 8.46 20.21 18.48
C ARG A 66 8.98 20.90 17.23
N SER A 67 8.74 20.30 16.09
CA SER A 67 9.05 20.89 14.79
C SER A 67 8.17 22.09 14.50
N PRO A 68 8.69 23.17 13.92
CA PRO A 68 7.86 24.26 13.38
C PRO A 68 6.98 23.82 12.20
N LEU A 69 7.33 22.71 11.55
CA LEU A 69 6.54 22.09 10.46
C LEU A 69 5.33 21.34 11.00
N GLU A 70 5.26 21.06 12.30
CA GLU A 70 4.17 20.26 12.88
C GLU A 70 2.86 21.04 12.90
N ALA A 71 1.91 20.64 12.05
CA ALA A 71 0.57 21.19 12.05
C ALA A 71 -0.18 20.78 13.32
N ARG A 72 -1.04 21.66 13.85
CA ARG A 72 -1.98 21.30 14.91
C ARG A 72 -3.04 20.38 14.33
N LEU A 73 -3.04 19.13 14.80
CA LEU A 73 -4.11 18.19 14.48
C LEU A 73 -5.35 18.52 15.29
N SER A 74 -6.54 18.30 14.72
CA SER A 74 -7.77 18.31 15.50
C SER A 74 -7.75 17.16 16.50
N GLU A 75 -8.49 17.29 17.61
CA GLU A 75 -8.56 16.25 18.65
C GLU A 75 -9.06 14.89 18.13
N HIS A 76 -9.77 14.89 16.98
CA HIS A 76 -10.25 13.67 16.34
C HIS A 76 -9.17 12.96 15.50
N PHE A 77 -8.06 13.63 15.20
CA PHE A 77 -7.01 13.07 14.35
C PHE A 77 -5.98 12.32 15.18
N GLN A 78 -5.99 11.02 15.07
CA GLN A 78 -5.05 10.15 15.75
C GLN A 78 -3.96 9.69 14.78
N VAL A 79 -2.70 9.77 15.22
CA VAL A 79 -1.56 9.26 14.45
C VAL A 79 -1.38 7.77 14.75
N TYR A 80 -1.55 6.95 13.73
CA TYR A 80 -1.30 5.50 13.79
C TYR A 80 -0.38 5.06 12.64
N GLY A 81 -0.07 3.77 12.57
CA GLY A 81 0.90 3.25 11.60
C GLY A 81 0.62 3.60 10.13
N GLY A 82 -0.65 3.81 9.76
CA GLY A 82 -1.09 4.12 8.40
C GLY A 82 -1.06 5.61 8.01
N CYS A 83 -0.82 6.55 8.95
CA CYS A 83 -0.82 7.99 8.66
C CYS A 83 0.24 8.75 9.47
N ARG A 84 1.48 8.26 9.45
CA ARG A 84 2.60 8.78 10.28
C ARG A 84 3.00 10.22 9.95
N TRP A 85 2.77 10.66 8.73
CA TRP A 85 3.09 12.00 8.25
C TRP A 85 1.92 12.97 8.41
N LEU A 86 0.82 12.54 9.02
CA LEU A 86 -0.35 13.39 9.27
C LEU A 86 -0.01 14.73 9.97
N PRO A 87 0.96 14.81 10.92
CA PRO A 87 1.36 16.08 11.49
C PRO A 87 2.12 17.03 10.54
N ILE A 88 2.57 16.55 9.38
CA ILE A 88 3.32 17.35 8.40
C ILE A 88 2.33 17.91 7.37
N PRO A 89 2.30 19.23 7.07
CA PRO A 89 1.49 19.79 5.99
C PRO A 89 1.72 19.06 4.66
N HIS A 90 0.65 18.85 3.88
CA HIS A 90 0.72 18.01 2.68
C HIS A 90 1.73 18.55 1.65
N GLU A 91 1.80 19.87 1.47
CA GLU A 91 2.77 20.50 0.57
C GLU A 91 4.21 20.14 0.96
N LYS A 92 4.50 20.08 2.27
CA LYS A 92 5.82 19.67 2.76
C LYS A 92 6.06 18.17 2.59
N GLN A 93 5.00 17.36 2.67
CA GLN A 93 5.12 15.93 2.34
C GLN A 93 5.51 15.74 0.87
N LEU A 94 4.91 16.49 -0.06
CA LEU A 94 5.22 16.45 -1.49
C LEU A 94 6.68 16.84 -1.76
N GLU A 95 7.16 17.96 -1.19
CA GLU A 95 8.57 18.40 -1.29
C GLU A 95 9.53 17.29 -0.82
N MET A 96 9.26 16.68 0.34
CA MET A 96 10.08 15.62 0.91
C MET A 96 10.08 14.36 0.03
N LYS A 97 8.93 13.98 -0.51
CA LYS A 97 8.78 12.82 -1.40
C LYS A 97 9.53 13.02 -2.70
N GLU A 98 9.38 14.18 -3.34
CA GLU A 98 10.11 14.50 -4.56
C GLU A 98 11.62 14.45 -4.33
N GLN A 99 12.10 15.06 -3.22
CA GLN A 99 13.50 15.02 -2.87
C GLN A 99 14.01 13.60 -2.64
N GLN A 100 13.24 12.73 -1.99
CA GLN A 100 13.62 11.32 -1.77
C GLN A 100 13.80 10.55 -3.08
N ILE A 101 12.96 10.81 -4.11
CA ILE A 101 13.17 10.21 -5.44
C ILE A 101 14.48 10.71 -6.08
N ARG A 102 14.81 12.00 -5.94
CA ARG A 102 16.09 12.53 -6.44
C ARG A 102 17.30 11.92 -5.72
N GLU A 103 17.18 11.73 -4.40
CA GLU A 103 18.26 11.21 -3.56
C GLU A 103 18.63 9.75 -3.84
N VAL A 104 17.74 8.91 -4.38
CA VAL A 104 18.09 7.51 -4.69
C VAL A 104 19.09 7.40 -5.85
N PHE A 105 19.16 8.42 -6.70
CA PHE A 105 20.10 8.48 -7.83
C PHE A 105 21.39 9.22 -7.52
N ILE A 106 21.60 9.70 -6.29
CA ILE A 106 22.77 10.52 -5.92
C ILE A 106 24.11 9.79 -6.10
N HIS A 107 24.09 8.46 -5.99
CA HIS A 107 25.29 7.64 -6.15
C HIS A 107 25.57 7.21 -7.60
N ASN A 108 24.58 7.37 -8.48
CA ASN A 108 24.68 7.03 -9.90
C ASN A 108 23.97 8.12 -10.73
N PRO A 109 24.44 9.36 -10.67
CA PRO A 109 23.76 10.49 -11.32
C PRO A 109 23.79 10.40 -12.85
N GLU A 110 24.74 9.67 -13.41
CA GLU A 110 24.85 9.40 -14.84
C GLU A 110 23.64 8.65 -15.41
N MET A 111 22.98 7.83 -14.60
CA MET A 111 21.79 7.07 -15.02
C MET A 111 20.61 7.95 -15.40
N VAL A 112 20.54 9.14 -14.79
CA VAL A 112 19.46 10.11 -14.99
C VAL A 112 19.97 11.41 -15.61
N ALA A 113 21.21 11.41 -16.12
CA ALA A 113 21.81 12.55 -16.79
C ALA A 113 21.02 12.88 -18.07
N GLY A 114 20.49 14.10 -18.13
CA GLY A 114 19.65 14.54 -19.25
C GLY A 114 18.19 14.12 -19.17
N ALA A 115 17.78 13.41 -18.12
CA ALA A 115 16.37 13.09 -17.90
C ALA A 115 15.56 14.35 -17.52
N THR A 116 14.35 14.46 -18.05
CA THR A 116 13.38 15.46 -17.62
C THR A 116 12.76 15.03 -16.30
N TRP A 117 12.96 15.84 -15.27
CA TRP A 117 12.33 15.68 -13.98
C TRP A 117 11.01 16.47 -13.94
N HIS A 118 9.91 15.76 -13.95
CA HIS A 118 8.60 16.36 -13.82
C HIS A 118 8.28 16.66 -12.34
N PRO A 119 7.48 17.69 -12.04
CA PRO A 119 6.97 17.91 -10.69
C PRO A 119 6.22 16.70 -10.16
N ILE A 120 6.22 16.52 -8.85
CA ILE A 120 5.42 15.48 -8.22
C ILE A 120 3.94 15.67 -8.50
N VAL A 121 3.26 14.62 -8.94
CA VAL A 121 1.80 14.59 -9.11
C VAL A 121 1.17 14.29 -7.75
N ALA A 122 0.42 15.24 -7.22
CA ALA A 122 -0.27 15.11 -5.95
C ALA A 122 -1.51 14.22 -6.09
N SER A 123 -1.87 13.51 -5.00
CA SER A 123 -3.19 12.86 -4.92
C SER A 123 -4.30 13.91 -5.00
N PRO A 124 -5.37 13.68 -5.78
CA PRO A 124 -6.51 14.60 -5.85
C PRO A 124 -7.21 14.82 -4.51
N GLU A 125 -7.17 13.81 -3.64
CA GLU A 125 -7.69 13.90 -2.27
C GLU A 125 -6.60 13.51 -1.28
N VAL A 126 -6.53 14.24 -0.17
CA VAL A 126 -5.54 14.00 0.89
C VAL A 126 -6.17 13.30 2.11
N TYR A 127 -7.50 13.38 2.26
CA TYR A 127 -8.30 12.73 3.29
C TYR A 127 -9.40 11.88 2.64
N GLY A 128 -9.88 10.85 3.35
CA GLY A 128 -10.97 10.02 2.86
C GLY A 128 -10.70 9.28 1.56
N TYR A 129 -9.46 9.19 1.13
CA TYR A 129 -9.09 8.66 -0.17
C TYR A 129 -9.01 7.13 -0.22
N ARG A 130 -8.84 6.45 0.93
CA ARG A 130 -8.67 5.00 0.95
C ARG A 130 -9.99 4.28 0.71
N ASN A 131 -9.98 3.47 -0.33
CA ASN A 131 -11.09 2.57 -0.68
C ASN A 131 -11.00 1.19 0.00
N LYS A 132 -9.92 0.90 0.74
CA LYS A 132 -9.78 -0.30 1.56
C LYS A 132 -9.12 0.06 2.90
N LEU A 133 -9.79 -0.29 3.98
CA LEU A 133 -9.26 -0.17 5.34
C LEU A 133 -9.46 -1.50 6.08
N GLU A 134 -8.46 -1.86 6.87
CA GLU A 134 -8.40 -3.09 7.63
C GLU A 134 -8.15 -2.76 9.10
N PHE A 135 -9.15 -3.00 9.93
CA PHE A 135 -9.12 -2.76 11.37
C PHE A 135 -8.98 -4.08 12.10
N SER A 136 -8.25 -4.07 13.24
CA SER A 136 -8.03 -5.25 14.06
C SER A 136 -8.72 -5.10 15.41
N TRP A 137 -9.35 -6.17 15.87
CA TRP A 137 -9.76 -6.31 17.26
C TRP A 137 -8.64 -6.97 18.05
N TRP A 138 -8.37 -6.43 19.24
CA TRP A 138 -7.24 -6.88 20.04
C TRP A 138 -7.53 -6.85 21.54
N LYS A 139 -6.98 -7.83 22.24
CA LYS A 139 -6.99 -7.85 23.69
C LYS A 139 -5.76 -7.12 24.22
N TYR A 140 -5.95 -5.99 24.86
CA TYR A 140 -4.87 -5.28 25.52
C TYR A 140 -4.55 -5.94 26.86
N ILE A 141 -3.31 -6.39 27.04
CA ILE A 141 -2.80 -6.87 28.33
C ILE A 141 -1.97 -5.74 28.91
N SER A 142 -2.59 -4.83 29.67
CA SER A 142 -1.85 -3.83 30.42
C SER A 142 -1.31 -4.43 31.70
N ALA A 143 -0.01 -4.20 31.95
CA ALA A 143 0.60 -4.41 33.26
C ALA A 143 0.33 -3.25 34.26
N ARG A 144 -0.44 -2.22 33.85
CA ARG A 144 -0.81 -1.10 34.72
C ARG A 144 -2.18 -1.38 35.31
N GLU A 145 -2.22 -1.56 36.63
CA GLU A 145 -3.46 -1.64 37.41
C GLU A 145 -4.33 -0.41 37.15
N GLY A 146 -5.62 -0.62 36.94
CA GLY A 146 -6.66 0.43 36.92
C GLY A 146 -7.29 0.77 35.60
N VAL A 147 -6.94 0.17 34.47
CA VAL A 147 -7.63 0.34 33.20
C VAL A 147 -8.30 -0.99 32.82
N ASP A 148 -9.60 -1.10 33.07
CA ASP A 148 -10.40 -2.31 32.85
C ASP A 148 -10.82 -2.50 31.38
N ASP A 149 -10.19 -1.80 30.44
CA ASP A 149 -10.53 -1.91 29.02
C ASP A 149 -9.56 -2.83 28.28
N LYS A 150 -9.81 -4.14 28.40
CA LYS A 150 -9.08 -5.20 27.70
C LYS A 150 -9.40 -5.28 26.20
N TYR A 151 -10.29 -4.45 25.70
CA TYR A 151 -10.76 -4.44 24.33
C TYR A 151 -10.20 -3.24 23.58
N ARG A 152 -9.58 -3.48 22.43
CA ARG A 152 -9.11 -2.44 21.51
C ARG A 152 -9.63 -2.77 20.12
N PHE A 153 -10.01 -1.72 19.37
CA PHE A 153 -10.39 -1.83 17.98
C PHE A 153 -9.81 -0.65 17.19
N GLY A 154 -9.04 -0.96 16.16
CA GLY A 154 -8.37 0.07 15.36
C GLY A 154 -7.19 -0.47 14.59
N PHE A 155 -6.08 0.26 14.61
CA PHE A 155 -4.88 -0.07 13.84
C PHE A 155 -3.70 -0.44 14.73
N HIS A 156 -2.79 -1.26 14.20
CA HIS A 156 -1.54 -1.56 14.88
C HIS A 156 -0.72 -0.30 15.15
N GLU A 157 -0.18 -0.22 16.36
CA GLU A 157 0.79 0.81 16.70
C GLU A 157 2.05 0.63 15.84
N SER A 158 2.61 1.75 15.41
CA SER A 158 3.78 1.74 14.55
C SER A 158 4.96 0.96 15.16
N GLY A 159 5.40 -0.08 14.45
CA GLY A 159 6.53 -0.94 14.87
C GLY A 159 6.20 -1.94 15.98
N GLN A 160 4.93 -2.06 16.38
CA GLN A 160 4.48 -3.00 17.41
C GLN A 160 3.32 -3.84 16.89
N PHE A 161 3.58 -5.10 16.58
CA PHE A 161 2.57 -6.02 16.05
C PHE A 161 1.54 -6.46 17.12
N ASP A 162 1.87 -6.30 18.41
CA ASP A 162 1.06 -6.76 19.53
C ASP A 162 0.32 -5.61 20.27
N ARG A 163 0.22 -4.44 19.63
CA ARG A 163 -0.50 -3.29 20.17
C ARG A 163 -1.40 -2.65 19.13
N ILE A 164 -2.63 -2.39 19.53
CA ILE A 164 -3.62 -1.65 18.75
C ILE A 164 -3.84 -0.27 19.36
N VAL A 165 -3.76 0.76 18.53
CA VAL A 165 -4.27 2.10 18.84
C VAL A 165 -5.79 2.04 18.70
N ASN A 166 -6.51 2.29 19.79
CA ASN A 166 -7.96 2.35 19.73
C ASN A 166 -8.36 3.56 18.87
N CYS A 167 -8.99 3.30 17.74
CA CYS A 167 -9.36 4.32 16.77
C CYS A 167 -10.84 4.71 17.00
N THR A 168 -11.16 5.98 16.91
CA THR A 168 -12.54 6.48 16.91
C THR A 168 -12.94 7.04 15.56
N TYR A 169 -11.94 7.46 14.77
CA TYR A 169 -12.08 8.04 13.45
C TYR A 169 -10.79 7.82 12.63
N CYS A 170 -10.93 7.39 11.40
CA CYS A 170 -9.82 7.23 10.46
C CYS A 170 -9.88 8.30 9.38
N VAL A 171 -8.91 9.22 9.38
CA VAL A 171 -8.83 10.32 8.39
C VAL A 171 -8.62 9.84 6.94
N LEU A 172 -8.18 8.59 6.75
CA LEU A 172 -7.94 8.02 5.43
C LEU A 172 -9.19 7.40 4.81
N GLY A 173 -10.21 7.07 5.64
CA GLY A 173 -11.53 6.64 5.19
C GLY A 173 -12.51 7.81 5.14
N ASP A 174 -13.51 7.73 4.27
CA ASP A 174 -14.60 8.69 4.24
C ASP A 174 -15.56 8.51 5.44
N ASP A 175 -16.57 9.38 5.55
CA ASP A 175 -17.52 9.33 6.67
C ASP A 175 -18.31 8.03 6.71
N ALA A 176 -18.70 7.48 5.54
CA ALA A 176 -19.43 6.21 5.50
C ALA A 176 -18.59 5.03 6.03
N VAL A 177 -17.28 5.01 5.73
CA VAL A 177 -16.35 4.03 6.31
C VAL A 177 -16.26 4.19 7.81
N ASN A 178 -16.16 5.44 8.31
CA ASN A 178 -16.08 5.72 9.72
C ASN A 178 -17.39 5.37 10.46
N ASP A 179 -18.55 5.58 9.84
CA ASP A 179 -19.86 5.18 10.41
C ASP A 179 -19.96 3.65 10.52
N ILE A 180 -19.57 2.91 9.48
CA ILE A 180 -19.54 1.44 9.50
C ILE A 180 -18.57 0.96 10.58
N PHE A 181 -17.38 1.54 10.66
CA PHE A 181 -16.39 1.21 11.69
C PHE A 181 -16.98 1.35 13.10
N ARG A 182 -17.62 2.50 13.42
CA ARG A 182 -18.24 2.74 14.73
C ARG A 182 -19.39 1.77 15.00
N ALA A 183 -20.21 1.49 13.99
CA ALA A 183 -21.32 0.54 14.13
C ALA A 183 -20.81 -0.87 14.48
N PHE A 184 -19.73 -1.33 13.83
CA PHE A 184 -19.11 -2.63 14.12
C PHE A 184 -18.39 -2.67 15.46
N ASP A 185 -17.81 -1.56 15.93
CA ASP A 185 -17.25 -1.48 17.29
C ASP A 185 -18.34 -1.65 18.34
N ALA A 186 -19.47 -0.94 18.20
CA ALA A 186 -20.63 -1.08 19.10
C ALA A 186 -21.20 -2.51 19.06
N PHE A 187 -21.41 -3.05 17.85
CA PHE A 187 -21.91 -4.41 17.66
C PHE A 187 -21.03 -5.47 18.35
N ALA A 188 -19.70 -5.37 18.18
CA ALA A 188 -18.80 -6.34 18.79
C ALA A 188 -18.77 -6.24 20.33
N ARG A 189 -18.90 -5.02 20.88
CA ARG A 189 -18.97 -4.81 22.33
C ARG A 189 -20.26 -5.36 22.95
N GLU A 190 -21.40 -5.17 22.28
CA GLU A 190 -22.70 -5.68 22.71
C GLU A 190 -22.76 -7.21 22.73
N ASN A 191 -22.14 -7.85 21.75
CA ASN A 191 -22.08 -9.31 21.65
C ASN A 191 -21.20 -9.98 22.72
N ARG A 192 -20.34 -9.23 23.41
CA ARG A 192 -19.45 -9.71 24.48
C ARG A 192 -18.57 -10.92 24.12
N LEU A 193 -18.42 -11.24 22.84
CA LEU A 193 -17.49 -12.27 22.39
C LEU A 193 -16.05 -11.75 22.48
N PRO A 194 -15.10 -12.56 22.96
CA PRO A 194 -13.74 -12.07 23.17
C PRO A 194 -13.00 -11.82 21.86
N THR A 195 -12.09 -10.85 21.89
CA THR A 195 -11.13 -10.64 20.81
C THR A 195 -10.11 -11.79 20.76
N TYR A 196 -9.65 -12.14 19.55
CA TYR A 196 -8.65 -13.18 19.35
C TYR A 196 -7.28 -12.74 19.91
N ASP A 197 -6.67 -13.63 20.66
CA ASP A 197 -5.33 -13.46 21.20
C ASP A 197 -4.35 -14.36 20.45
N VAL A 198 -3.43 -13.77 19.69
CA VAL A 198 -2.44 -14.50 18.87
C VAL A 198 -1.44 -15.30 19.71
N LYS A 199 -1.26 -14.97 21.00
CA LYS A 199 -0.34 -15.68 21.89
C LYS A 199 -0.96 -16.98 22.40
N THR A 200 -2.25 -16.94 22.73
CA THR A 200 -2.98 -18.10 23.25
C THR A 200 -3.76 -18.86 22.19
N ASN A 201 -3.96 -18.23 21.00
CA ASN A 201 -4.82 -18.71 19.90
C ASN A 201 -6.30 -18.89 20.33
N VAL A 202 -6.76 -18.10 21.28
CA VAL A 202 -8.13 -18.15 21.82
C VAL A 202 -8.82 -16.81 21.60
N GLY A 203 -10.12 -16.84 21.32
CA GLY A 203 -10.96 -15.69 21.08
C GLY A 203 -11.67 -15.75 19.74
N PHE A 204 -12.52 -14.77 19.46
CA PHE A 204 -13.45 -14.79 18.33
C PHE A 204 -13.17 -13.67 17.32
N TRP A 205 -13.28 -12.39 17.72
CA TRP A 205 -13.11 -11.24 16.83
C TRP A 205 -11.66 -11.07 16.39
N ARG A 206 -11.42 -10.91 15.07
CA ARG A 206 -10.07 -10.70 14.51
C ARG A 206 -9.96 -9.40 13.72
N HIS A 207 -10.59 -9.30 12.53
CA HIS A 207 -10.46 -8.12 11.68
C HIS A 207 -11.80 -7.70 11.09
N LEU A 208 -11.93 -6.41 10.85
CA LEU A 208 -12.94 -5.83 9.97
C LEU A 208 -12.24 -5.22 8.76
N VAL A 209 -12.57 -5.71 7.57
CA VAL A 209 -12.14 -5.08 6.33
C VAL A 209 -13.32 -4.36 5.72
N ILE A 210 -13.15 -3.10 5.40
CA ILE A 210 -14.12 -2.29 4.67
C ILE A 210 -13.51 -1.94 3.33
N ARG A 211 -14.19 -2.30 2.24
CA ARG A 211 -13.88 -1.87 0.88
C ARG A 211 -15.01 -1.00 0.39
N ARG A 212 -14.70 0.21 -0.03
CA ARG A 212 -15.70 1.15 -0.49
C ARG A 212 -15.28 1.75 -1.82
N SER A 213 -16.11 1.58 -2.83
CA SER A 213 -15.92 2.24 -4.11
C SER A 213 -16.03 3.75 -3.96
N LYS A 214 -15.02 4.45 -4.44
CA LYS A 214 -14.98 5.93 -4.40
C LYS A 214 -15.96 6.55 -5.38
N LYS A 215 -16.17 5.89 -6.52
CA LYS A 215 -17.00 6.42 -7.62
C LYS A 215 -18.46 5.95 -7.54
N THR A 216 -18.72 4.70 -7.12
CA THR A 216 -20.10 4.16 -7.07
C THR A 216 -20.72 4.25 -5.67
N GLY A 217 -19.88 4.36 -4.63
CA GLY A 217 -20.33 4.32 -3.23
C GLY A 217 -20.68 2.92 -2.72
N GLU A 218 -20.58 1.88 -3.56
CA GLU A 218 -20.79 0.49 -3.15
C GLU A 218 -19.78 0.10 -2.07
N THR A 219 -20.24 -0.61 -1.06
CA THR A 219 -19.41 -0.94 0.10
C THR A 219 -19.48 -2.43 0.43
N MET A 220 -18.32 -3.06 0.49
CA MET A 220 -18.17 -4.43 0.95
C MET A 220 -17.56 -4.43 2.36
N VAL A 221 -18.18 -5.19 3.25
CA VAL A 221 -17.61 -5.49 4.57
C VAL A 221 -17.21 -6.96 4.66
N ILE A 222 -16.06 -7.22 5.26
CA ILE A 222 -15.57 -8.59 5.53
C ILE A 222 -15.31 -8.67 7.03
N VAL A 223 -16.09 -9.46 7.72
CA VAL A 223 -15.95 -9.69 9.17
C VAL A 223 -15.13 -10.95 9.38
N SER A 224 -13.90 -10.79 9.83
CA SER A 224 -12.98 -11.90 10.09
C SER A 224 -13.09 -12.36 11.54
N VAL A 225 -13.38 -13.64 11.73
CA VAL A 225 -13.56 -14.25 13.05
C VAL A 225 -12.92 -15.64 13.13
N ASN A 226 -12.53 -16.03 14.34
CA ASN A 226 -12.12 -17.41 14.61
C ASN A 226 -13.37 -18.28 14.90
N THR A 227 -13.84 -18.96 13.87
CA THR A 227 -15.06 -19.76 13.96
C THR A 227 -14.92 -21.02 14.82
N LEU A 228 -13.70 -21.45 15.14
CA LEU A 228 -13.48 -22.58 16.05
C LEU A 228 -13.83 -22.23 17.50
N TYR A 229 -13.98 -20.94 17.81
CA TYR A 229 -14.37 -20.48 19.15
C TYR A 229 -15.83 -20.82 19.50
N LEU A 230 -16.70 -20.90 18.50
CA LEU A 230 -18.13 -21.21 18.66
C LEU A 230 -18.46 -22.62 18.19
N GLY A 231 -19.42 -23.27 18.89
CA GLY A 231 -20.06 -24.48 18.41
C GLY A 231 -20.92 -24.22 17.17
N GLU A 232 -21.32 -25.26 16.46
CA GLU A 232 -22.03 -25.14 15.18
C GLU A 232 -23.35 -24.35 15.30
N SER A 233 -24.19 -24.66 16.30
CA SER A 233 -25.44 -23.92 16.55
C SER A 233 -25.19 -22.45 16.85
N GLN A 234 -24.20 -22.13 17.66
CA GLN A 234 -23.84 -20.74 17.99
C GLN A 234 -23.32 -19.97 16.77
N ARG A 235 -22.61 -20.65 15.86
CA ARG A 235 -22.17 -20.04 14.60
C ARG A 235 -23.34 -19.65 13.70
N GLU A 236 -24.35 -20.52 13.57
CA GLU A 236 -25.55 -20.22 12.78
C GLU A 236 -26.37 -19.09 13.39
N GLU A 237 -26.49 -19.05 14.72
CA GLU A 237 -27.15 -17.95 15.43
C GLU A 237 -26.41 -16.63 15.21
N PHE A 238 -25.09 -16.63 15.36
CA PHE A 238 -24.24 -15.46 15.07
C PHE A 238 -24.41 -14.97 13.63
N LYS A 239 -24.42 -15.86 12.63
CA LYS A 239 -24.65 -15.49 11.24
C LYS A 239 -26.01 -14.82 11.02
N LYS A 240 -27.07 -15.34 11.62
CA LYS A 240 -28.41 -14.72 11.54
C LYS A 240 -28.39 -13.31 12.13
N PHE A 241 -27.76 -13.16 13.29
CA PHE A 241 -27.64 -11.88 13.96
C PHE A 241 -26.77 -10.89 13.15
N LEU A 242 -25.64 -11.33 12.61
CA LEU A 242 -24.79 -10.52 11.75
C LEU A 242 -25.51 -10.06 10.47
N ARG A 243 -26.29 -10.96 9.81
CA ARG A 243 -27.12 -10.60 8.65
C ARG A 243 -28.14 -9.52 9.01
N SER A 244 -28.83 -9.70 10.12
CA SER A 244 -29.80 -8.70 10.61
C SER A 244 -29.12 -7.36 10.86
N PHE A 245 -27.99 -7.33 11.57
CA PHE A 245 -27.23 -6.11 11.84
C PHE A 245 -26.80 -5.40 10.56
N ILE A 246 -26.21 -6.14 9.59
CA ILE A 246 -25.76 -5.60 8.30
C ILE A 246 -26.94 -4.99 7.52
N SER A 247 -28.13 -5.59 7.56
CA SER A 247 -29.30 -5.09 6.84
C SER A 247 -29.78 -3.70 7.29
N TRP A 248 -29.42 -3.28 8.51
CA TRP A 248 -29.69 -1.95 9.04
C TRP A 248 -28.77 -0.88 8.48
N ILE A 249 -27.56 -1.26 8.03
CA ILE A 249 -26.55 -0.34 7.51
C ILE A 249 -26.71 -0.24 5.99
N LYS A 250 -27.54 0.69 5.54
CA LYS A 250 -27.94 0.82 4.11
C LYS A 250 -26.79 1.07 3.13
N THR A 251 -25.66 1.54 3.62
CA THR A 251 -24.45 1.77 2.79
C THR A 251 -23.70 0.47 2.47
N ILE A 252 -23.97 -0.63 3.19
CA ILE A 252 -23.34 -1.93 2.90
C ILE A 252 -24.10 -2.63 1.77
N THR A 253 -23.44 -2.83 0.64
CA THR A 253 -23.99 -3.49 -0.56
C THR A 253 -23.50 -4.93 -0.72
N SER A 254 -22.43 -5.32 -0.02
CA SER A 254 -21.82 -6.65 -0.05
C SER A 254 -21.30 -7.02 1.34
N ALA A 255 -21.48 -8.25 1.78
CA ALA A 255 -20.97 -8.68 3.08
C ALA A 255 -20.48 -10.13 3.08
N TYR A 256 -19.34 -10.31 3.74
CA TYR A 256 -18.67 -11.60 3.91
C TYR A 256 -18.35 -11.89 5.37
N LEU A 257 -18.47 -13.15 5.75
CA LEU A 257 -17.85 -13.71 6.94
C LEU A 257 -16.57 -14.44 6.52
N LEU A 258 -15.44 -14.05 7.10
CA LEU A 258 -14.17 -14.72 6.89
C LEU A 258 -13.87 -15.66 8.04
N HIS A 259 -13.91 -16.96 7.76
CA HIS A 259 -13.52 -18.01 8.68
C HIS A 259 -12.00 -18.08 8.79
N ASN A 260 -11.44 -17.31 9.72
CA ASN A 260 -10.01 -17.18 9.93
C ASN A 260 -9.56 -18.00 11.14
N THR A 261 -9.18 -19.25 10.91
CA THR A 261 -8.73 -20.20 11.95
C THR A 261 -7.21 -20.30 12.04
N GLY A 262 -6.48 -19.55 11.22
CA GLY A 262 -5.02 -19.50 11.21
C GLY A 262 -4.45 -18.82 12.46
N LYS A 263 -3.20 -19.12 12.79
CA LYS A 263 -2.50 -18.51 13.94
C LYS A 263 -1.97 -17.11 13.64
N ALA A 264 -1.63 -16.84 12.37
CA ALA A 264 -1.09 -15.55 11.96
C ALA A 264 -2.15 -14.44 12.03
N ASP A 265 -1.72 -13.24 12.38
CA ASP A 265 -2.58 -12.05 12.42
C ASP A 265 -2.68 -11.41 11.03
N ILE A 266 -3.35 -12.12 10.13
CA ILE A 266 -3.58 -11.73 8.73
C ILE A 266 -5.00 -12.02 8.33
N VAL A 267 -5.51 -11.29 7.34
CA VAL A 267 -6.84 -11.50 6.73
C VAL A 267 -6.76 -12.62 5.70
N GLN A 268 -6.81 -13.85 6.18
CA GLN A 268 -6.76 -15.05 5.36
C GLN A 268 -7.70 -16.13 5.90
N GLY A 269 -8.31 -16.91 5.00
CA GLY A 269 -9.21 -18.00 5.38
C GLY A 269 -10.26 -18.26 4.31
N ASN A 270 -11.37 -18.88 4.72
CA ASN A 270 -12.49 -19.18 3.84
C ASN A 270 -13.53 -18.06 3.90
N PHE A 271 -13.86 -17.48 2.75
CA PHE A 271 -14.86 -16.40 2.60
C PHE A 271 -16.25 -17.00 2.36
N GLU A 272 -17.17 -16.73 3.27
CA GLU A 272 -18.59 -17.06 3.12
C GLU A 272 -19.37 -15.79 2.79
N HIS A 273 -20.02 -15.74 1.62
CA HIS A 273 -20.90 -14.63 1.26
C HIS A 273 -22.15 -14.64 2.15
N ILE A 274 -22.43 -13.53 2.84
CA ILE A 274 -23.52 -13.44 3.81
C ILE A 274 -24.71 -12.67 3.26
N ALA A 275 -24.48 -11.55 2.60
CA ALA A 275 -25.57 -10.66 2.15
C ALA A 275 -25.11 -9.76 0.99
N GLY A 276 -26.07 -9.30 0.21
CA GLY A 276 -25.86 -8.33 -0.87
C GLY A 276 -25.29 -8.94 -2.15
N THR A 277 -24.48 -8.17 -2.89
CA THR A 277 -23.81 -8.61 -4.11
C THR A 277 -22.49 -9.33 -3.80
N PRO A 278 -22.05 -10.29 -4.63
CA PRO A 278 -20.79 -10.99 -4.39
C PRO A 278 -19.55 -10.13 -4.67
N VAL A 279 -19.70 -9.02 -5.37
CA VAL A 279 -18.65 -8.07 -5.72
C VAL A 279 -19.15 -6.64 -5.55
N ILE A 280 -18.22 -5.69 -5.44
CA ILE A 280 -18.52 -4.26 -5.60
C ILE A 280 -17.87 -3.76 -6.89
N THR A 281 -18.43 -2.71 -7.47
CA THR A 281 -17.91 -2.08 -8.69
C THR A 281 -17.17 -0.80 -8.35
N GLU A 282 -15.94 -0.67 -8.79
CA GLU A 282 -15.18 0.58 -8.78
C GLU A 282 -14.98 1.08 -10.21
N LYS A 283 -14.78 2.39 -10.39
CA LYS A 283 -14.48 2.99 -11.69
C LYS A 283 -13.10 3.65 -11.69
N LEU A 284 -12.34 3.39 -12.74
CA LEU A 284 -11.12 4.13 -13.09
C LEU A 284 -11.33 4.72 -14.49
N PHE A 285 -11.33 6.03 -14.60
CA PHE A 285 -11.76 6.72 -15.81
C PHE A 285 -13.18 6.26 -16.22
N ASP A 286 -13.36 5.80 -17.45
CA ASP A 286 -14.63 5.24 -17.96
C ASP A 286 -14.72 3.71 -17.82
N LEU A 287 -13.72 3.06 -17.19
CA LEU A 287 -13.67 1.62 -17.04
C LEU A 287 -14.29 1.18 -15.71
N GLU A 288 -15.02 0.07 -15.72
CA GLU A 288 -15.62 -0.55 -14.53
C GLU A 288 -14.85 -1.79 -14.12
N PHE A 289 -14.56 -1.89 -12.82
CA PHE A 289 -13.82 -3.01 -12.24
C PHE A 289 -14.66 -3.69 -11.17
N GLU A 290 -14.86 -4.99 -11.31
CA GLU A 290 -15.43 -5.82 -10.26
C GLU A 290 -14.37 -6.17 -9.23
N ILE A 291 -14.66 -5.87 -7.97
CA ILE A 291 -13.77 -6.12 -6.85
C ILE A 291 -14.40 -7.19 -5.97
N SER A 292 -13.76 -8.36 -5.95
CA SER A 292 -14.10 -9.45 -5.05
C SER A 292 -13.44 -9.27 -3.67
N PRO A 293 -13.81 -10.05 -2.64
CA PRO A 293 -13.17 -9.97 -1.33
C PRO A 293 -11.65 -10.25 -1.38
N LYS A 294 -11.18 -11.01 -2.38
CA LYS A 294 -9.79 -11.40 -2.55
C LYS A 294 -9.00 -10.52 -3.52
N SER A 295 -9.69 -9.74 -4.38
CA SER A 295 -9.04 -8.92 -5.41
C SER A 295 -8.03 -7.94 -4.79
N PHE A 296 -6.85 -7.87 -5.38
CA PHE A 296 -5.98 -6.70 -5.20
C PHE A 296 -6.53 -5.56 -6.06
N PHE A 297 -6.63 -4.38 -5.49
CA PHE A 297 -6.95 -3.14 -6.18
C PHE A 297 -6.24 -2.00 -5.47
N GLN A 298 -5.75 -1.01 -6.22
CA GLN A 298 -5.07 0.15 -5.64
C GLN A 298 -5.98 0.85 -4.61
N THR A 299 -5.44 1.09 -3.41
CA THR A 299 -6.27 1.53 -2.27
C THR A 299 -6.61 3.02 -2.28
N ASN A 300 -6.14 3.77 -3.28
CA ASN A 300 -6.52 5.14 -3.60
C ASN A 300 -6.95 5.19 -5.07
N THR A 301 -8.24 5.19 -5.33
CA THR A 301 -8.80 5.17 -6.71
C THR A 301 -8.37 6.38 -7.52
N LEU A 302 -8.51 7.60 -6.96
CA LEU A 302 -8.17 8.83 -7.67
C LEU A 302 -6.66 8.99 -7.86
N GLY A 303 -5.86 8.58 -6.87
CA GLY A 303 -4.40 8.53 -7.02
C GLY A 303 -3.96 7.52 -8.07
N ALA A 304 -4.65 6.38 -8.19
CA ALA A 304 -4.39 5.39 -9.24
C ALA A 304 -4.72 5.92 -10.64
N GLU A 305 -5.80 6.70 -10.80
CA GLU A 305 -6.08 7.39 -12.06
C GLU A 305 -4.90 8.29 -12.46
N GLU A 306 -4.35 9.08 -11.53
CA GLU A 306 -3.19 9.92 -11.80
C GLU A 306 -1.93 9.11 -12.15
N LEU A 307 -1.65 8.02 -11.41
CA LEU A 307 -0.53 7.14 -11.70
C LEU A 307 -0.64 6.53 -13.11
N TYR A 308 -1.82 6.04 -13.48
CA TYR A 308 -2.05 5.42 -14.79
C TYR A 308 -2.10 6.45 -15.92
N ARG A 309 -2.58 7.67 -15.66
CA ARG A 309 -2.51 8.78 -16.60
C ARG A 309 -1.04 9.10 -16.93
N VAL A 310 -0.20 9.29 -15.90
CA VAL A 310 1.24 9.52 -16.07
C VAL A 310 1.89 8.38 -16.85
N THR A 311 1.59 7.13 -16.47
CA THR A 311 2.11 5.94 -17.15
C THR A 311 1.75 5.94 -18.65
N GLY A 312 0.50 6.23 -18.99
CA GLY A 312 0.04 6.30 -20.38
C GLY A 312 0.62 7.49 -21.17
N GLU A 313 0.82 8.65 -20.52
CA GLU A 313 1.41 9.83 -21.16
C GLU A 313 2.90 9.68 -21.44
N MET A 314 3.60 8.85 -20.67
CA MET A 314 5.01 8.52 -20.92
C MET A 314 5.23 7.66 -22.16
N ILE A 315 4.21 6.92 -22.64
CA ILE A 315 4.29 6.14 -23.87
C ILE A 315 4.16 7.08 -25.07
N ARG A 316 5.23 7.21 -25.86
CA ARG A 316 5.29 8.07 -27.05
C ARG A 316 5.09 7.31 -28.34
N THR A 317 5.29 6.00 -28.36
CA THR A 317 5.02 5.13 -29.51
C THR A 317 3.54 5.10 -29.79
N LYS A 318 3.18 5.36 -31.06
CA LYS A 318 1.78 5.36 -31.52
C LYS A 318 1.32 3.94 -31.81
N ASN A 319 0.15 3.57 -31.27
CA ASN A 319 -0.50 2.26 -31.50
C ASN A 319 0.45 1.07 -31.23
N PRO A 320 1.12 1.00 -30.05
CA PRO A 320 2.16 0.02 -29.78
C PRO A 320 1.58 -1.38 -29.50
N VAL A 321 2.42 -2.40 -29.71
CA VAL A 321 2.28 -3.70 -29.02
C VAL A 321 2.92 -3.54 -27.64
N VAL A 322 2.13 -3.75 -26.58
CA VAL A 322 2.54 -3.52 -25.18
C VAL A 322 2.63 -4.83 -24.44
N PHE A 323 3.73 -5.05 -23.72
CA PHE A 323 3.81 -6.07 -22.67
C PHE A 323 3.59 -5.36 -21.33
N ASP A 324 2.50 -5.71 -20.63
CA ASP A 324 2.14 -5.26 -19.29
C ASP A 324 2.52 -6.36 -18.30
N LEU A 325 3.67 -6.21 -17.65
CA LEU A 325 4.29 -7.23 -16.81
C LEU A 325 4.04 -6.93 -15.32
N TYR A 326 3.78 -7.97 -14.54
CA TYR A 326 3.31 -7.91 -13.15
C TYR A 326 1.93 -7.23 -13.07
N ALA A 327 1.03 -7.60 -13.99
CA ALA A 327 -0.18 -6.84 -14.32
C ALA A 327 -1.23 -6.80 -13.19
N GLY A 328 -1.14 -7.66 -12.18
CA GLY A 328 -2.15 -7.77 -11.13
C GLY A 328 -3.54 -8.05 -11.73
N THR A 329 -4.52 -7.23 -11.37
CA THR A 329 -5.88 -7.30 -11.94
C THR A 329 -6.00 -6.64 -13.32
N GLY A 330 -4.88 -6.30 -13.98
CA GLY A 330 -4.82 -5.79 -15.35
C GLY A 330 -5.20 -4.32 -15.52
N THR A 331 -5.19 -3.54 -14.45
CA THR A 331 -5.65 -2.14 -14.50
C THR A 331 -4.85 -1.28 -15.47
N ILE A 332 -3.52 -1.40 -15.49
CA ILE A 332 -2.65 -0.65 -16.42
C ILE A 332 -2.92 -1.07 -17.84
N GLY A 333 -2.90 -2.39 -18.13
CA GLY A 333 -3.16 -2.93 -19.47
C GLY A 333 -4.51 -2.51 -20.04
N MET A 334 -5.56 -2.51 -19.20
CA MET A 334 -6.90 -2.08 -19.61
C MET A 334 -6.96 -0.56 -19.92
N VAL A 335 -6.31 0.28 -19.11
CA VAL A 335 -6.23 1.72 -19.37
C VAL A 335 -5.47 2.00 -20.68
N LEU A 336 -4.41 1.24 -20.95
CA LEU A 336 -3.61 1.37 -22.16
C LEU A 336 -4.28 0.81 -23.41
N ALA A 337 -5.28 -0.08 -23.29
CA ALA A 337 -5.91 -0.77 -24.42
C ALA A 337 -6.45 0.17 -25.49
N SER A 338 -7.00 1.33 -25.10
CA SER A 338 -7.54 2.32 -26.06
C SER A 338 -6.48 2.99 -26.95
N ARG A 339 -5.18 2.93 -26.54
CA ARG A 339 -4.05 3.54 -27.24
C ARG A 339 -3.12 2.52 -27.87
N ALA A 340 -3.28 1.24 -27.53
CA ALA A 340 -2.42 0.14 -27.98
C ALA A 340 -3.08 -0.66 -29.12
N LYS A 341 -2.23 -1.17 -30.03
CA LYS A 341 -2.64 -2.15 -31.01
C LYS A 341 -3.05 -3.44 -30.32
N GLU A 342 -2.25 -3.88 -29.37
CA GLU A 342 -2.40 -5.11 -28.63
C GLU A 342 -1.66 -5.00 -27.28
N VAL A 343 -2.23 -5.58 -26.23
CA VAL A 343 -1.62 -5.64 -24.89
C VAL A 343 -1.55 -7.10 -24.43
N TYR A 344 -0.42 -7.52 -23.92
CA TYR A 344 -0.22 -8.80 -23.27
C TYR A 344 0.00 -8.57 -21.77
N SER A 345 -1.04 -8.83 -20.95
CA SER A 345 -0.99 -8.67 -19.49
C SER A 345 -0.55 -9.97 -18.84
N VAL A 346 0.60 -9.95 -18.16
CA VAL A 346 1.23 -11.12 -17.54
C VAL A 346 1.17 -11.01 -16.02
N GLU A 347 0.57 -12.02 -15.38
CA GLU A 347 0.41 -12.08 -13.94
C GLU A 347 0.59 -13.52 -13.43
N ILE A 348 1.32 -13.69 -12.34
CA ILE A 348 1.59 -15.01 -11.74
C ILE A 348 0.43 -15.51 -10.86
N VAL A 349 -0.36 -14.58 -10.25
CA VAL A 349 -1.45 -14.92 -9.33
C VAL A 349 -2.70 -15.29 -10.12
N PRO A 350 -3.19 -16.55 -10.06
CA PRO A 350 -4.34 -17.00 -10.86
C PRO A 350 -5.60 -16.18 -10.61
N GLU A 351 -5.92 -15.89 -9.35
CA GLU A 351 -7.12 -15.11 -8.99
C GLU A 351 -7.10 -13.69 -9.56
N ALA A 352 -5.91 -13.07 -9.62
CA ALA A 352 -5.77 -11.74 -10.24
C ALA A 352 -5.94 -11.80 -11.76
N SER A 353 -5.44 -12.86 -12.41
CA SER A 353 -5.65 -13.10 -13.84
C SER A 353 -7.12 -13.34 -14.17
N GLU A 354 -7.84 -14.09 -13.34
CA GLU A 354 -9.29 -14.30 -13.47
C GLU A 354 -10.07 -12.99 -13.31
N ASP A 355 -9.70 -12.14 -12.34
CA ASP A 355 -10.27 -10.81 -12.16
C ASP A 355 -10.05 -9.95 -13.41
N ASN A 356 -8.84 -9.97 -13.99
CA ASN A 356 -8.51 -9.27 -15.22
C ASN A 356 -9.42 -9.72 -16.38
N ILE A 357 -9.56 -11.03 -16.61
CA ILE A 357 -10.42 -11.58 -17.68
C ILE A 357 -11.87 -11.12 -17.51
N ARG A 358 -12.41 -11.17 -16.28
CA ARG A 358 -13.79 -10.71 -16.02
C ARG A 358 -13.95 -9.21 -16.32
N ASN A 359 -12.98 -8.42 -15.89
CA ASN A 359 -13.02 -6.97 -16.08
C ASN A 359 -12.85 -6.57 -17.56
N LEU A 360 -12.03 -7.28 -18.34
CA LEU A 360 -11.93 -7.10 -19.79
C LEU A 360 -13.28 -7.37 -20.48
N ALA A 361 -13.94 -8.46 -20.12
CA ALA A 361 -15.26 -8.82 -20.67
C ALA A 361 -16.32 -7.76 -20.32
N LYS A 362 -16.32 -7.28 -19.06
CA LYS A 362 -17.23 -6.23 -18.58
C LYS A 362 -17.10 -4.92 -19.36
N ASN A 363 -15.88 -4.57 -19.76
CA ASN A 363 -15.58 -3.34 -20.50
C ASN A 363 -15.53 -3.54 -22.03
N ASN A 364 -15.87 -4.70 -22.56
CA ASN A 364 -15.81 -5.04 -23.98
C ASN A 364 -14.43 -4.83 -24.63
N ILE A 365 -13.34 -4.96 -23.85
CA ILE A 365 -11.96 -4.82 -24.33
C ILE A 365 -11.55 -6.14 -24.97
N LYS A 366 -11.08 -6.09 -26.24
CA LYS A 366 -10.77 -7.29 -27.03
C LYS A 366 -9.30 -7.41 -27.47
N ASN A 367 -8.53 -6.33 -27.30
CA ASN A 367 -7.13 -6.26 -27.68
C ASN A 367 -6.16 -6.45 -26.50
N VAL A 368 -6.64 -7.01 -25.41
CA VAL A 368 -5.82 -7.40 -24.25
C VAL A 368 -5.88 -8.91 -24.09
N THR A 369 -4.70 -9.55 -24.09
CA THR A 369 -4.54 -10.99 -23.82
C THR A 369 -3.96 -11.18 -22.44
N VAL A 370 -4.68 -11.91 -21.56
CA VAL A 370 -4.21 -12.21 -20.20
C VAL A 370 -3.47 -13.54 -20.19
N ILE A 371 -2.30 -13.56 -19.56
CA ILE A 371 -1.48 -14.77 -19.43
C ILE A 371 -1.13 -14.96 -17.96
N ASN A 372 -1.55 -16.10 -17.41
CA ASN A 372 -1.18 -16.49 -16.05
C ASN A 372 0.11 -17.30 -16.08
N ALA A 373 1.25 -16.63 -15.83
CA ALA A 373 2.57 -17.24 -15.82
C ALA A 373 3.58 -16.40 -15.01
N PRO A 374 4.67 -17.02 -14.52
CA PRO A 374 5.83 -16.27 -14.05
C PRO A 374 6.44 -15.47 -15.21
N VAL A 375 6.66 -14.16 -14.98
CA VAL A 375 7.15 -13.23 -16.02
C VAL A 375 8.44 -13.74 -16.66
N GLU A 376 9.41 -14.17 -15.86
CA GLU A 376 10.75 -14.58 -16.33
C GLU A 376 10.66 -15.76 -17.31
N LYS A 377 9.87 -16.77 -16.97
CA LYS A 377 9.71 -17.97 -17.80
C LYS A 377 9.00 -17.65 -19.10
N LEU A 378 7.92 -16.90 -19.03
CA LEU A 378 7.15 -16.52 -20.21
C LEU A 378 7.97 -15.65 -21.18
N LEU A 379 8.76 -14.72 -20.67
CA LEU A 379 9.64 -13.89 -21.51
C LEU A 379 10.68 -14.73 -22.25
N GLU A 380 11.25 -15.76 -21.63
CA GLU A 380 12.17 -16.69 -22.32
C GLU A 380 11.48 -17.48 -23.45
N GLU A 381 10.22 -17.90 -23.24
CA GLU A 381 9.42 -18.58 -24.27
C GLU A 381 9.11 -17.64 -25.43
N TRP A 382 8.62 -16.44 -25.14
CA TRP A 382 8.29 -15.43 -26.16
C TRP A 382 9.49 -14.98 -26.98
N LYS A 383 10.67 -14.93 -26.37
CA LYS A 383 11.92 -14.66 -27.10
C LYS A 383 12.19 -15.75 -28.15
N LYS A 384 11.98 -17.03 -27.82
CA LYS A 384 12.14 -18.16 -28.78
C LYS A 384 11.06 -18.11 -29.85
N GLU A 385 9.86 -17.67 -29.54
CA GLU A 385 8.75 -17.48 -30.50
C GLU A 385 8.91 -16.25 -31.40
N GLY A 386 9.90 -15.38 -31.15
CA GLY A 386 10.12 -14.16 -31.90
C GLY A 386 9.08 -13.06 -31.67
N LYS A 387 8.36 -13.08 -30.54
CA LYS A 387 7.46 -11.99 -30.16
C LYS A 387 8.27 -10.72 -29.87
N THR A 388 7.81 -9.59 -30.38
CA THR A 388 8.50 -8.30 -30.22
C THR A 388 7.51 -7.23 -29.73
N PRO A 389 7.65 -6.69 -28.49
CA PRO A 389 6.89 -5.54 -28.05
C PRO A 389 7.52 -4.25 -28.58
N ASP A 390 6.70 -3.24 -28.83
CA ASP A 390 7.17 -1.87 -29.02
C ASP A 390 7.46 -1.20 -27.67
N VAL A 391 6.65 -1.51 -26.66
CA VAL A 391 6.71 -0.94 -25.30
C VAL A 391 6.59 -2.06 -24.27
N ILE A 392 7.39 -2.00 -23.24
CA ILE A 392 7.22 -2.83 -22.03
C ILE A 392 6.86 -1.91 -20.87
N VAL A 393 5.75 -2.20 -20.19
CA VAL A 393 5.36 -1.56 -18.93
C VAL A 393 5.60 -2.57 -17.81
N ILE A 394 6.27 -2.14 -16.75
CA ILE A 394 6.55 -2.99 -15.59
C ILE A 394 6.10 -2.29 -14.30
N ASP A 395 5.33 -3.00 -13.47
CA ASP A 395 4.91 -2.56 -12.13
C ASP A 395 5.25 -3.67 -11.11
N PRO A 396 6.54 -3.89 -10.80
CA PRO A 396 6.98 -5.00 -9.99
C PRO A 396 6.62 -4.78 -8.50
N PRO A 397 6.59 -5.86 -7.69
CA PRO A 397 6.38 -5.76 -6.25
C PRO A 397 7.50 -4.97 -5.56
N ARG A 398 7.33 -4.63 -4.28
CA ARG A 398 8.31 -3.85 -3.48
C ARG A 398 9.74 -4.39 -3.48
N ALA A 399 9.91 -5.68 -3.74
CA ALA A 399 11.23 -6.32 -3.86
C ALA A 399 11.97 -5.93 -5.16
N GLY A 400 11.27 -5.31 -6.11
CA GLY A 400 11.73 -5.06 -7.47
C GLY A 400 11.54 -6.27 -8.36
N MET A 401 12.15 -6.23 -9.55
CA MET A 401 12.12 -7.35 -10.49
C MET A 401 12.92 -8.56 -9.97
N HIS A 402 12.56 -9.74 -10.48
CA HIS A 402 13.41 -10.92 -10.33
C HIS A 402 14.79 -10.65 -10.96
N PRO A 403 15.90 -11.16 -10.38
CA PRO A 403 17.26 -10.87 -10.87
C PRO A 403 17.50 -11.14 -12.36
N ASP A 404 16.83 -12.14 -12.92
CA ASP A 404 16.98 -12.52 -14.32
C ASP A 404 16.16 -11.64 -15.29
N ALA A 405 15.08 -11.01 -14.82
CA ALA A 405 14.16 -10.25 -15.65
C ALA A 405 14.80 -9.06 -16.40
N PRO A 406 15.67 -8.24 -15.78
CA PRO A 406 16.28 -7.09 -16.49
C PRO A 406 17.02 -7.47 -17.76
N GLY A 407 17.80 -8.56 -17.73
CA GLY A 407 18.53 -9.06 -18.90
C GLY A 407 17.60 -9.51 -20.02
N ILE A 408 16.54 -10.25 -19.65
CA ILE A 408 15.55 -10.74 -20.61
C ILE A 408 14.80 -9.58 -21.25
N LEU A 409 14.39 -8.58 -20.46
CA LEU A 409 13.69 -7.37 -20.96
C LEU A 409 14.54 -6.64 -22.03
N ARG A 410 15.83 -6.46 -21.77
CA ARG A 410 16.76 -5.85 -22.70
C ARG A 410 16.83 -6.63 -24.03
N ASP A 411 16.83 -7.96 -23.95
CA ASP A 411 16.94 -8.82 -25.12
C ASP A 411 15.73 -8.72 -26.08
N PHE A 412 14.54 -8.32 -25.58
CA PHE A 412 13.40 -7.97 -26.43
C PHE A 412 13.61 -6.69 -27.22
N ASN A 413 14.56 -5.85 -26.79
CA ASN A 413 14.93 -4.61 -27.46
C ASN A 413 13.71 -3.71 -27.79
N PRO A 414 12.76 -3.47 -26.86
CA PRO A 414 11.63 -2.58 -27.10
C PRO A 414 12.10 -1.15 -27.37
N ARG A 415 11.24 -0.32 -27.97
CA ARG A 415 11.57 1.10 -28.17
C ARG A 415 11.54 1.87 -26.84
N GLU A 416 10.63 1.50 -25.96
CA GLU A 416 10.38 2.17 -24.69
C GLU A 416 10.16 1.15 -23.58
N ILE A 417 10.67 1.46 -22.39
CA ILE A 417 10.36 0.76 -21.15
C ILE A 417 9.79 1.79 -20.18
N ILE A 418 8.61 1.53 -19.66
CA ILE A 418 7.96 2.35 -18.62
C ILE A 418 8.02 1.56 -17.31
N TYR A 419 8.74 2.08 -16.33
CA TYR A 419 8.89 1.47 -15.02
C TYR A 419 8.02 2.23 -14.01
N VAL A 420 6.97 1.60 -13.51
CA VAL A 420 6.16 2.06 -12.37
C VAL A 420 6.74 1.45 -11.11
N SER A 421 6.99 2.23 -10.08
CA SER A 421 7.69 1.74 -8.88
C SER A 421 7.12 2.31 -7.60
N CYS A 422 6.69 1.44 -6.70
CA CYS A 422 6.35 1.76 -5.31
C CYS A 422 7.57 1.77 -4.35
N ASN A 423 8.78 1.49 -4.87
CA ASN A 423 10.02 1.45 -4.11
C ASN A 423 11.18 2.09 -4.86
N PRO A 424 11.48 3.37 -4.59
CA PRO A 424 12.56 4.08 -5.27
C PRO A 424 13.95 3.43 -5.16
N ALA A 425 14.19 2.71 -4.06
CA ALA A 425 15.48 2.04 -3.88
C ALA A 425 15.67 0.85 -4.84
N THR A 426 14.60 0.07 -5.09
CA THR A 426 14.65 -1.01 -6.09
C THR A 426 14.64 -0.47 -7.50
N LEU A 427 13.92 0.62 -7.76
CA LEU A 427 13.97 1.33 -9.04
C LEU A 427 15.42 1.72 -9.41
N ALA A 428 16.13 2.41 -8.50
CA ALA A 428 17.51 2.81 -8.72
C ALA A 428 18.50 1.62 -8.87
N ARG A 429 18.17 0.47 -8.27
CA ARG A 429 18.92 -0.79 -8.44
C ARG A 429 18.66 -1.42 -9.81
N ASP A 430 17.42 -1.44 -10.26
CA ASP A 430 16.98 -2.22 -11.42
C ASP A 430 17.31 -1.52 -12.75
N ILE A 431 17.29 -0.18 -12.81
CA ILE A 431 17.60 0.59 -14.03
C ILE A 431 18.98 0.21 -14.63
N PRO A 432 20.10 0.18 -13.89
CA PRO A 432 21.40 -0.20 -14.45
C PRO A 432 21.46 -1.67 -14.86
N LEU A 433 20.62 -2.53 -14.28
CA LEU A 433 20.54 -3.94 -14.70
C LEU A 433 19.83 -4.09 -16.04
N ILE A 434 18.88 -3.19 -16.35
CA ILE A 434 18.19 -3.14 -17.66
C ILE A 434 19.16 -2.63 -18.74
N ALA A 435 19.98 -1.63 -18.44
CA ALA A 435 20.84 -0.94 -19.43
C ALA A 435 22.30 -0.86 -18.96
N PRO A 436 23.00 -2.00 -18.76
CA PRO A 436 24.35 -2.02 -18.20
C PRO A 436 25.42 -1.37 -19.12
N ASN A 437 25.17 -1.29 -20.41
CA ASN A 437 26.09 -0.69 -21.39
C ASN A 437 25.47 0.57 -22.06
N GLY A 438 24.40 1.13 -21.49
CA GLY A 438 23.75 2.32 -22.03
C GLY A 438 22.82 2.05 -23.22
N GLU A 439 22.31 0.82 -23.37
CA GLU A 439 21.35 0.47 -24.44
C GLU A 439 20.04 1.27 -24.32
N TYR A 440 19.71 1.67 -23.10
CA TYR A 440 18.59 2.55 -22.79
C TYR A 440 19.08 3.74 -21.97
N ARG A 441 18.45 4.88 -22.17
CA ARG A 441 18.62 6.07 -21.33
C ARG A 441 17.32 6.43 -20.64
N VAL A 442 17.39 6.88 -19.41
CA VAL A 442 16.24 7.49 -18.73
C VAL A 442 15.97 8.84 -19.35
N THR A 443 14.75 9.07 -19.83
CA THR A 443 14.33 10.32 -20.48
C THR A 443 13.40 11.16 -19.63
N ASP A 444 12.55 10.52 -18.83
CA ASP A 444 11.54 11.20 -18.00
C ASP A 444 11.39 10.48 -16.66
N ILE A 445 11.21 11.27 -15.60
CA ILE A 445 10.93 10.79 -14.24
C ILE A 445 9.80 11.62 -13.67
N THR A 446 8.71 11.00 -13.24
CA THR A 446 7.58 11.64 -12.58
C THR A 446 7.29 10.95 -11.25
N PRO A 447 7.54 11.61 -10.10
CA PRO A 447 7.04 11.15 -8.81
C PRO A 447 5.51 11.29 -8.73
N VAL A 448 4.83 10.37 -8.04
CA VAL A 448 3.38 10.40 -7.83
C VAL A 448 3.06 10.13 -6.37
N ASP A 449 2.31 11.02 -5.72
CA ASP A 449 1.85 10.83 -4.35
C ASP A 449 0.53 10.05 -4.31
N MET A 450 0.64 8.73 -4.33
CA MET A 450 -0.52 7.83 -4.18
C MET A 450 -1.09 7.81 -2.75
N PHE A 451 -0.28 8.12 -1.74
CA PHE A 451 -0.63 7.88 -0.34
C PHE A 451 -0.27 9.07 0.55
N PRO A 452 -1.07 10.17 0.51
CA PRO A 452 -0.95 11.28 1.45
C PRO A 452 -0.87 10.82 2.91
N HIS A 453 -0.17 11.58 3.75
CA HIS A 453 0.05 11.30 5.17
C HIS A 453 0.87 10.05 5.48
N THR A 454 1.47 9.45 4.45
CA THR A 454 2.37 8.29 4.58
C THR A 454 3.72 8.58 3.93
N HIS A 455 4.72 7.76 4.24
CA HIS A 455 6.05 7.81 3.60
C HIS A 455 6.08 7.15 2.22
N HIS A 456 4.98 6.54 1.78
CA HIS A 456 4.94 5.86 0.48
C HIS A 456 4.95 6.87 -0.65
N ILE A 457 5.69 6.54 -1.70
CA ILE A 457 5.77 7.30 -2.93
C ILE A 457 5.89 6.33 -4.09
N GLU A 458 5.23 6.69 -5.19
CA GLU A 458 5.38 6.04 -6.47
C GLU A 458 6.27 6.90 -7.38
N ALA A 459 6.92 6.27 -8.35
CA ALA A 459 7.63 6.94 -9.42
C ALA A 459 7.39 6.23 -10.73
N VAL A 460 7.13 7.00 -11.78
CA VAL A 460 7.06 6.49 -13.16
C VAL A 460 8.30 6.98 -13.89
N VAL A 461 9.05 6.04 -14.45
CA VAL A 461 10.28 6.31 -15.20
C VAL A 461 10.14 5.79 -16.62
N ARG A 462 10.42 6.66 -17.59
CA ARG A 462 10.51 6.29 -18.98
C ARG A 462 11.96 6.09 -19.36
N MET A 463 12.24 4.94 -19.98
CA MET A 463 13.51 4.64 -20.61
C MET A 463 13.30 4.48 -22.12
N GLU A 464 14.18 5.06 -22.90
CA GLU A 464 14.18 4.99 -24.36
C GLU A 464 15.44 4.32 -24.85
N ARG A 465 15.28 3.47 -25.86
CA ARG A 465 16.41 2.83 -26.52
C ARG A 465 17.28 3.87 -27.22
N VAL A 466 18.60 3.77 -27.06
CA VAL A 466 19.61 4.63 -27.68
C VAL A 466 19.86 4.23 -29.13
#